data_bd7fe9d2c69950169960c8e363f07ef9
#
_entry.id   bd7fe9d2c69950169960c8e363f07ef9
#
_cell.length_a   1.000
_cell.length_b   1.000
_cell.length_c   1.000
_cell.angle_alpha   90.00
_cell.angle_beta   90.00
_cell.angle_gamma   90.00
#
_symmetry.space_group_name_H-M   'P 1'
#
loop_
_entity.id
_entity.type
_entity.pdbx_description
1 polymer ?
#
loop_
_entity_poly.entity_id
_entity_poly.type
_entity_poly.pdbx_seq_one_letter_code
_entity_poly.pdbx_strand_id
1 'polypeptide(L)'
;MIQELLKEKGWTKAELARQLGVSTQTVVYWTKGTTVPRGKRLAQLSEISGYPQSWFLGEVPPASFPSSTQKEDTDSVKFKVLDIEFSCGDGVSVKSDFIDVVRSIELDPEYARQVVGNRPFKNIEIGNARGDSMSPTIAPGDLLFLDKTITYFDGDGIYAFCFEGECYVKRLQKIGSKIVVLSDNSNYQSWSIEKDALDMLYIQSKVISSVPFNINRFG
;
A
#
# COMPACT_ATOMS: atom_id res chain seq x y z
N MET A 1 15.45 28.10 -10.64
CA MET A 1 14.30 27.21 -10.92
C MET A 1 14.13 26.91 -12.42
N ILE A 2 13.59 27.77 -13.28
CA ILE A 2 13.43 27.44 -14.73
C ILE A 2 14.77 27.23 -15.47
N GLN A 3 15.81 27.94 -15.10
CA GLN A 3 17.16 27.70 -15.63
C GLN A 3 17.71 26.33 -15.22
N GLU A 4 17.46 25.91 -14.02
CA GLU A 4 17.84 24.60 -13.49
C GLU A 4 17.08 23.49 -14.18
N LEU A 5 15.76 23.66 -14.37
CA LEU A 5 14.92 22.75 -15.14
C LEU A 5 15.45 22.56 -16.58
N LEU A 6 15.78 23.65 -17.28
CA LEU A 6 16.31 23.58 -18.64
C LEU A 6 17.63 22.80 -18.69
N LYS A 7 18.52 23.01 -17.69
CA LYS A 7 19.80 22.33 -17.59
C LYS A 7 19.61 20.84 -17.28
N GLU A 8 18.71 20.52 -16.37
CA GLU A 8 18.42 19.15 -15.94
C GLU A 8 17.80 18.32 -17.07
N LYS A 9 16.78 18.86 -17.74
CA LYS A 9 16.09 18.17 -18.83
C LYS A 9 16.83 18.24 -20.17
N GLY A 10 17.94 18.98 -20.25
CA GLY A 10 18.66 19.22 -21.51
C GLY A 10 17.87 20.03 -22.55
N TRP A 11 16.85 20.78 -22.12
CA TRP A 11 15.99 21.54 -23.03
C TRP A 11 16.56 22.91 -23.34
N THR A 12 16.39 23.32 -24.59
CA THR A 12 16.63 24.70 -24.98
C THR A 12 15.42 25.58 -24.62
N LYS A 13 15.66 26.89 -24.49
CA LYS A 13 14.57 27.86 -24.26
C LYS A 13 13.52 27.83 -25.38
N ALA A 14 13.95 27.55 -26.63
CA ALA A 14 13.07 27.44 -27.77
C ALA A 14 12.19 26.17 -27.70
N GLU A 15 12.71 25.04 -27.24
CA GLU A 15 11.96 23.82 -27.08
C GLU A 15 10.91 23.97 -25.97
N LEU A 16 11.27 24.53 -24.81
CA LEU A 16 10.31 24.80 -23.76
C LEU A 16 9.21 25.77 -24.21
N ALA A 17 9.58 26.81 -24.98
CA ALA A 17 8.63 27.76 -25.57
C ALA A 17 7.61 27.05 -26.47
N ARG A 18 8.09 26.14 -27.32
CA ARG A 18 7.27 25.36 -28.27
C ARG A 18 6.32 24.43 -27.51
N GLN A 19 6.79 23.70 -26.49
CA GLN A 19 5.98 22.78 -25.71
C GLN A 19 4.86 23.49 -24.92
N LEU A 20 5.15 24.70 -24.43
CA LEU A 20 4.17 25.51 -23.67
C LEU A 20 3.31 26.41 -24.56
N GLY A 21 3.59 26.50 -25.89
CA GLY A 21 2.90 27.40 -26.82
C GLY A 21 3.06 28.87 -26.42
N VAL A 22 4.28 29.26 -26.03
CA VAL A 22 4.66 30.66 -25.73
C VAL A 22 5.84 31.11 -26.60
N SER A 23 6.14 32.42 -26.59
CA SER A 23 7.32 32.91 -27.29
C SER A 23 8.61 32.55 -26.53
N THR A 24 9.73 32.36 -27.27
CA THR A 24 11.05 32.15 -26.66
C THR A 24 11.41 33.30 -25.71
N GLN A 25 10.98 34.53 -26.04
CA GLN A 25 11.20 35.70 -25.21
C GLN A 25 10.49 35.58 -23.84
N THR A 26 9.31 34.97 -23.79
CA THR A 26 8.59 34.72 -22.55
C THR A 26 9.41 33.76 -21.66
N VAL A 27 9.98 32.71 -22.21
CA VAL A 27 10.85 31.79 -21.46
C VAL A 27 12.12 32.49 -20.97
N VAL A 28 12.68 33.43 -21.77
CA VAL A 28 13.82 34.24 -21.32
C VAL A 28 13.45 35.11 -20.12
N TYR A 29 12.28 35.72 -20.07
CA TYR A 29 11.82 36.47 -18.89
C TYR A 29 11.63 35.60 -17.68
N TRP A 30 11.10 34.41 -17.85
CA TRP A 30 10.99 33.43 -16.76
C TRP A 30 12.36 32.97 -16.22
N THR A 31 13.33 32.71 -17.12
CA THR A 31 14.68 32.33 -16.70
C THR A 31 15.43 33.44 -15.97
N LYS A 32 15.13 34.70 -16.28
CA LYS A 32 15.69 35.89 -15.61
C LYS A 32 14.94 36.28 -14.32
N GLY A 33 13.80 35.63 -14.02
CA GLY A 33 12.96 35.98 -12.89
C GLY A 33 12.18 37.28 -13.05
N THR A 34 12.20 37.89 -14.24
CA THR A 34 11.46 39.13 -14.52
C THR A 34 9.95 38.92 -14.48
N THR A 35 9.51 37.73 -14.88
CA THR A 35 8.13 37.28 -14.77
C THR A 35 8.12 35.80 -14.34
N VAL A 36 6.98 35.35 -13.78
CA VAL A 36 6.78 33.96 -13.39
C VAL A 36 5.61 33.37 -14.18
N PRO A 37 5.66 32.09 -14.58
CA PRO A 37 4.53 31.43 -15.20
C PRO A 37 3.34 31.39 -14.23
N ARG A 38 2.10 31.59 -14.75
CA ARG A 38 0.87 31.59 -13.95
C ARG A 38 -0.25 30.84 -14.64
N GLY A 39 -1.26 30.44 -13.88
CA GLY A 39 -2.47 29.81 -14.39
C GLY A 39 -2.18 28.59 -15.28
N LYS A 40 -2.80 28.53 -16.45
CA LYS A 40 -2.67 27.40 -17.39
C LYS A 40 -1.23 27.08 -17.74
N ARG A 41 -0.34 28.09 -17.87
CA ARG A 41 1.08 27.88 -18.24
C ARG A 41 1.88 27.29 -17.09
N LEU A 42 1.56 27.62 -15.85
CA LEU A 42 2.16 27.02 -14.66
C LEU A 42 1.74 25.55 -14.53
N ALA A 43 0.47 25.24 -14.77
CA ALA A 43 -0.03 23.86 -14.76
C ALA A 43 0.64 23.00 -15.85
N GLN A 44 0.71 23.49 -17.09
CA GLN A 44 1.40 22.80 -18.18
C GLN A 44 2.90 22.62 -17.90
N LEU A 45 3.55 23.62 -17.29
CA LEU A 45 4.96 23.54 -16.93
C LEU A 45 5.18 22.46 -15.84
N SER A 46 4.28 22.38 -14.88
CA SER A 46 4.28 21.33 -13.85
C SER A 46 4.14 19.93 -14.47
N GLU A 47 3.20 19.77 -15.40
CA GLU A 47 2.93 18.50 -16.09
C GLU A 47 4.14 18.01 -16.92
N ILE A 48 4.73 18.86 -17.76
CA ILE A 48 5.85 18.46 -18.64
C ILE A 48 7.17 18.32 -17.88
N SER A 49 7.33 19.01 -16.75
CA SER A 49 8.56 18.99 -15.96
C SER A 49 8.58 17.91 -14.88
N GLY A 50 7.40 17.51 -14.38
CA GLY A 50 7.24 16.67 -13.21
C GLY A 50 7.42 17.39 -11.88
N TYR A 51 7.65 18.73 -11.88
CA TYR A 51 7.76 19.52 -10.66
C TYR A 51 6.41 20.09 -10.24
N PRO A 52 6.08 20.13 -8.93
CA PRO A 52 4.84 20.75 -8.46
C PRO A 52 4.83 22.26 -8.74
N GLN A 53 3.64 22.84 -8.89
CA GLN A 53 3.48 24.26 -9.19
C GLN A 53 4.14 25.16 -8.12
N SER A 54 4.10 24.76 -6.85
CA SER A 54 4.74 25.45 -5.71
C SER A 54 6.26 25.61 -5.88
N TRP A 55 6.92 24.65 -6.54
CA TRP A 55 8.35 24.75 -6.84
C TRP A 55 8.67 25.97 -7.73
N PHE A 56 7.87 26.21 -8.77
CA PHE A 56 8.05 27.34 -9.67
C PHE A 56 7.72 28.69 -9.02
N LEU A 57 6.97 28.68 -7.92
CA LEU A 57 6.61 29.87 -7.13
C LEU A 57 7.62 30.17 -6.03
N GLY A 58 8.61 29.32 -5.82
CA GLY A 58 9.64 29.51 -4.79
C GLY A 58 9.23 29.11 -3.39
N GLU A 59 8.13 28.36 -3.25
CA GLU A 59 7.58 27.94 -1.94
C GLU A 59 8.25 26.68 -1.39
N VAL A 60 9.02 25.94 -2.22
CA VAL A 60 9.68 24.68 -1.83
C VAL A 60 11.14 24.71 -2.26
N PRO A 61 12.12 24.44 -1.37
CA PRO A 61 13.53 24.39 -1.73
C PRO A 61 13.86 23.24 -2.69
N PRO A 62 14.79 23.40 -3.64
CA PRO A 62 15.17 22.38 -4.62
C PRO A 62 15.73 21.09 -4.00
N ALA A 63 16.24 21.15 -2.76
CA ALA A 63 16.75 19.98 -2.04
C ALA A 63 15.69 18.99 -1.55
N SER A 64 14.40 19.31 -1.72
CA SER A 64 13.27 18.47 -1.26
C SER A 64 12.75 17.53 -2.35
N PHE A 65 13.35 17.51 -3.52
CA PHE A 65 12.94 16.64 -4.62
C PHE A 65 14.03 15.61 -4.91
N PRO A 66 13.68 14.34 -5.08
CA PRO A 66 14.65 13.35 -5.52
C PRO A 66 15.21 13.76 -6.89
N SER A 67 16.54 13.82 -7.00
CA SER A 67 17.23 13.97 -8.28
C SER A 67 16.75 12.92 -9.25
N SER A 68 16.22 13.32 -10.39
CA SER A 68 15.74 12.44 -11.46
C SER A 68 16.90 11.78 -12.21
N THR A 69 17.60 10.88 -11.54
CA THR A 69 18.56 9.92 -12.15
C THR A 69 18.52 8.57 -11.43
N GLN A 70 17.36 8.20 -10.98
CA GLN A 70 16.93 6.81 -10.96
C GLN A 70 15.64 6.78 -11.75
N LYS A 71 15.60 6.02 -12.84
CA LYS A 71 14.38 5.41 -13.32
C LYS A 71 13.88 4.57 -12.14
N GLU A 72 13.15 5.22 -11.22
CA GLU A 72 12.17 4.50 -10.46
C GLU A 72 11.13 4.11 -11.50
N ASP A 73 11.05 2.82 -11.77
CA ASP A 73 9.92 2.21 -12.43
C ASP A 73 8.67 2.70 -11.69
N THR A 74 8.04 3.76 -12.21
CA THR A 74 6.79 4.34 -11.68
C THR A 74 5.59 3.43 -11.96
N ASP A 75 5.85 2.17 -12.25
CA ASP A 75 4.88 1.14 -12.58
C ASP A 75 4.75 0.05 -11.51
N SER A 76 5.26 0.25 -10.30
CA SER A 76 5.11 -0.75 -9.24
C SER A 76 4.42 -0.20 -8.00
N VAL A 77 3.56 -1.02 -7.39
CA VAL A 77 2.91 -0.74 -6.11
C VAL A 77 3.65 -1.49 -5.03
N LYS A 78 4.16 -0.75 -4.04
CA LYS A 78 4.90 -1.32 -2.92
C LYS A 78 3.99 -1.59 -1.74
N PHE A 79 3.89 -2.84 -1.34
CA PHE A 79 3.22 -3.29 -0.12
C PHE A 79 4.24 -3.59 0.96
N LYS A 80 3.96 -3.15 2.19
CA LYS A 80 4.74 -3.59 3.35
C LYS A 80 4.32 -5.00 3.72
N VAL A 81 5.31 -5.88 3.92
CA VAL A 81 5.09 -7.17 4.55
C VAL A 81 5.29 -6.98 6.04
N LEU A 82 4.25 -7.21 6.79
CA LEU A 82 4.32 -7.20 8.24
C LEU A 82 4.68 -8.61 8.69
N ASP A 83 5.68 -8.71 9.53
CA ASP A 83 5.68 -9.78 10.52
C ASP A 83 4.50 -9.44 11.44
N ILE A 84 3.39 -10.18 11.29
CA ILE A 84 2.17 -9.87 12.00
C ILE A 84 2.43 -10.12 13.48
N GLU A 85 2.98 -9.11 14.17
CA GLU A 85 2.87 -9.00 15.61
C GLU A 85 1.42 -8.60 15.89
N PHE A 86 0.61 -9.58 16.18
CA PHE A 86 -0.75 -9.34 16.63
C PHE A 86 -0.68 -8.68 18.01
N SER A 87 -0.99 -7.39 18.10
CA SER A 87 -1.20 -6.72 19.36
C SER A 87 -2.58 -7.09 19.89
N CYS A 88 -2.64 -7.94 20.87
CA CYS A 88 -3.87 -8.22 21.60
C CYS A 88 -4.11 -7.10 22.61
N GLY A 89 -4.97 -6.11 22.26
CA GLY A 89 -5.52 -5.08 23.15
C GLY A 89 -4.52 -4.42 24.09
N ASP A 90 -4.22 -4.89 25.22
CA ASP A 90 -3.43 -4.26 26.29
C ASP A 90 -1.88 -4.30 26.13
N GLY A 91 -1.37 -4.18 24.91
CA GLY A 91 0.08 -4.03 24.67
C GLY A 91 0.89 -5.32 24.78
N VAL A 92 0.24 -6.48 24.81
CA VAL A 92 0.91 -7.79 24.73
C VAL A 92 1.26 -8.04 23.27
N SER A 93 2.51 -7.79 22.91
CA SER A 93 3.08 -8.14 21.61
C SER A 93 3.50 -9.61 21.65
N VAL A 94 2.87 -10.46 20.87
CA VAL A 94 3.36 -11.82 20.63
C VAL A 94 4.52 -11.72 19.66
N LYS A 95 5.75 -11.70 20.17
CA LYS A 95 6.96 -11.74 19.33
C LYS A 95 6.99 -13.07 18.60
N SER A 96 7.01 -13.00 17.28
CA SER A 96 7.30 -14.17 16.47
C SER A 96 8.80 -14.30 16.28
N ASP A 97 9.35 -15.49 16.48
CA ASP A 97 10.75 -15.84 16.22
C ASP A 97 11.08 -15.97 14.73
N PHE A 98 10.33 -15.28 13.86
CA PHE A 98 10.58 -15.29 12.43
C PHE A 98 11.52 -14.17 12.01
N ILE A 99 12.60 -14.54 11.36
CA ILE A 99 13.52 -13.61 10.69
C ILE A 99 12.74 -12.95 9.53
N ASP A 100 12.68 -11.61 9.52
CA ASP A 100 12.17 -10.78 8.43
C ASP A 100 12.89 -11.11 7.12
N VAL A 101 12.41 -12.09 6.37
CA VAL A 101 12.99 -12.45 5.07
C VAL A 101 12.51 -11.51 3.97
N VAL A 102 11.29 -10.99 4.09
CA VAL A 102 10.69 -10.07 3.10
C VAL A 102 10.09 -8.87 3.82
N ARG A 103 10.64 -7.68 3.57
CA ARG A 103 10.15 -6.43 4.18
C ARG A 103 9.13 -5.69 3.30
N SER A 104 9.16 -5.92 2.02
CA SER A 104 8.23 -5.32 1.06
C SER A 104 8.14 -6.15 -0.20
N ILE A 105 6.98 -6.10 -0.83
CA ILE A 105 6.71 -6.69 -2.14
C ILE A 105 6.28 -5.57 -3.06
N GLU A 106 6.86 -5.54 -4.25
CA GLU A 106 6.48 -4.63 -5.31
C GLU A 106 5.73 -5.41 -6.39
N LEU A 107 4.55 -4.94 -6.73
CA LEU A 107 3.68 -5.56 -7.73
C LEU A 107 3.38 -4.55 -8.85
N ASP A 108 3.21 -5.06 -10.06
CA ASP A 108 2.62 -4.29 -11.14
C ASP A 108 1.25 -3.75 -10.71
N PRO A 109 0.90 -2.48 -11.02
CA PRO A 109 -0.35 -1.86 -10.57
C PRO A 109 -1.60 -2.60 -11.04
N GLU A 110 -1.58 -3.17 -12.24
CA GLU A 110 -2.71 -3.92 -12.80
C GLU A 110 -2.88 -5.25 -12.06
N TYR A 111 -1.77 -5.96 -11.82
CA TYR A 111 -1.77 -7.16 -11.00
C TYR A 111 -2.19 -6.88 -9.55
N ALA A 112 -1.69 -5.79 -8.96
CA ALA A 112 -2.11 -5.35 -7.62
C ALA A 112 -3.62 -5.13 -7.54
N ARG A 113 -4.24 -4.52 -8.57
CA ARG A 113 -5.69 -4.34 -8.65
C ARG A 113 -6.46 -5.66 -8.78
N GLN A 114 -5.92 -6.64 -9.50
CA GLN A 114 -6.52 -7.98 -9.57
C GLN A 114 -6.53 -8.64 -8.18
N VAL A 115 -5.47 -8.44 -7.40
CA VAL A 115 -5.33 -9.05 -6.07
C VAL A 115 -6.22 -8.36 -5.03
N VAL A 116 -6.24 -7.03 -4.99
CA VAL A 116 -6.94 -6.28 -3.92
C VAL A 116 -8.24 -5.59 -4.37
N GLY A 117 -8.57 -5.67 -5.66
CA GLY A 117 -9.73 -5.01 -6.25
C GLY A 117 -9.59 -3.49 -6.25
N ASN A 118 -10.72 -2.78 -6.12
CA ASN A 118 -10.76 -1.31 -6.16
C ASN A 118 -10.35 -0.63 -4.83
N ARG A 119 -9.71 -1.36 -3.92
CA ARG A 119 -9.29 -0.81 -2.62
C ARG A 119 -8.06 0.08 -2.77
N PRO A 120 -7.97 1.17 -1.99
CA PRO A 120 -6.76 1.99 -1.97
C PRO A 120 -5.56 1.17 -1.46
N PHE A 121 -4.50 1.07 -2.23
CA PHE A 121 -3.31 0.26 -1.91
C PHE A 121 -2.69 0.60 -0.55
N LYS A 122 -2.74 1.88 -0.14
CA LYS A 122 -2.26 2.35 1.17
C LYS A 122 -2.96 1.74 2.38
N ASN A 123 -4.14 1.16 2.18
CA ASN A 123 -4.94 0.51 3.21
C ASN A 123 -4.66 -0.99 3.32
N ILE A 124 -3.86 -1.52 2.40
CA ILE A 124 -3.56 -2.95 2.31
C ILE A 124 -2.16 -3.20 2.86
N GLU A 125 -2.08 -4.20 3.70
CA GLU A 125 -0.83 -4.75 4.22
C GLU A 125 -0.74 -6.23 3.87
N ILE A 126 0.47 -6.75 3.84
CA ILE A 126 0.69 -8.17 3.56
C ILE A 126 1.14 -8.86 4.82
N GLY A 127 0.52 -10.00 5.11
CA GLY A 127 0.93 -10.91 6.17
C GLY A 127 1.25 -12.28 5.62
N ASN A 128 1.96 -13.10 6.40
CA ASN A 128 2.22 -14.50 6.09
C ASN A 128 1.25 -15.41 6.81
N ALA A 129 0.65 -16.37 6.08
CA ALA A 129 -0.15 -17.42 6.69
C ALA A 129 0.74 -18.38 7.47
N ARG A 130 0.37 -18.65 8.72
CA ARG A 130 1.02 -19.65 9.57
C ARG A 130 0.06 -20.77 9.91
N GLY A 131 0.63 -21.99 10.04
CA GLY A 131 -0.18 -23.16 10.29
C GLY A 131 -1.07 -23.53 9.10
N ASP A 132 -1.77 -24.64 9.23
CA ASP A 132 -2.56 -25.25 8.18
C ASP A 132 -4.07 -25.21 8.45
N SER A 133 -4.50 -24.49 9.48
CA SER A 133 -5.91 -24.48 9.91
C SER A 133 -6.88 -23.90 8.88
N MET A 134 -6.39 -23.13 7.92
CA MET A 134 -7.19 -22.57 6.83
C MET A 134 -6.97 -23.30 5.48
N SER A 135 -6.20 -24.40 5.48
CA SER A 135 -6.04 -25.24 4.30
C SER A 135 -7.38 -25.93 3.93
N PRO A 136 -7.69 -26.09 2.63
CA PRO A 136 -6.87 -25.76 1.46
C PRO A 136 -7.02 -24.30 0.98
N THR A 137 -7.90 -23.48 1.59
CA THR A 137 -8.18 -22.11 1.14
C THR A 137 -6.95 -21.22 1.24
N ILE A 138 -6.21 -21.36 2.34
CA ILE A 138 -4.94 -20.66 2.60
C ILE A 138 -3.95 -21.72 3.05
N ALA A 139 -2.87 -21.87 2.30
CA ALA A 139 -1.79 -22.77 2.65
C ALA A 139 -0.75 -22.10 3.58
N PRO A 140 -0.02 -22.87 4.40
CA PRO A 140 1.10 -22.34 5.17
C PRO A 140 2.12 -21.67 4.25
N GLY A 141 2.51 -20.43 4.58
CA GLY A 141 3.44 -19.64 3.78
C GLY A 141 2.81 -18.72 2.75
N ASP A 142 1.51 -18.83 2.47
CA ASP A 142 0.82 -17.92 1.56
C ASP A 142 0.88 -16.48 2.04
N LEU A 143 0.96 -15.55 1.10
CA LEU A 143 0.87 -14.12 1.35
C LEU A 143 -0.59 -13.71 1.44
N LEU A 144 -0.97 -13.10 2.56
CA LEU A 144 -2.32 -12.61 2.82
C LEU A 144 -2.38 -11.10 2.60
N PHE A 145 -3.29 -10.63 1.77
CA PHE A 145 -3.58 -9.22 1.58
C PHE A 145 -4.68 -8.81 2.55
N LEU A 146 -4.36 -7.89 3.45
CA LEU A 146 -5.13 -7.52 4.62
C LEU A 146 -5.62 -6.08 4.50
N ASP A 147 -6.94 -5.86 4.50
CA ASP A 147 -7.52 -4.52 4.56
C ASP A 147 -7.61 -4.06 6.01
N LYS A 148 -6.69 -3.21 6.43
CA LYS A 148 -6.60 -2.68 7.80
C LYS A 148 -7.65 -1.65 8.15
N THR A 149 -8.47 -1.23 7.20
CA THR A 149 -9.58 -0.30 7.48
C THR A 149 -10.79 -1.03 8.03
N ILE A 150 -10.86 -2.36 7.87
CA ILE A 150 -11.95 -3.18 8.36
C ILE A 150 -11.55 -3.77 9.70
N THR A 151 -11.81 -3.01 10.77
CA THR A 151 -11.52 -3.37 12.17
C THR A 151 -12.77 -3.80 12.93
N TYR A 152 -13.82 -4.19 12.23
CA TYR A 152 -15.10 -4.66 12.75
C TYR A 152 -15.63 -5.80 11.88
N PHE A 153 -16.62 -6.52 12.38
CA PHE A 153 -17.26 -7.56 11.58
C PHE A 153 -18.09 -6.95 10.45
N ASP A 154 -17.59 -7.08 9.25
CA ASP A 154 -18.18 -6.58 7.99
C ASP A 154 -18.71 -7.75 7.13
N GLY A 155 -19.60 -8.55 7.71
CA GLY A 155 -20.14 -9.75 7.08
C GLY A 155 -19.21 -10.96 7.12
N ASP A 156 -19.74 -12.10 6.69
CA ASP A 156 -19.01 -13.36 6.64
C ASP A 156 -17.73 -13.24 5.80
N GLY A 157 -16.63 -13.82 6.26
CA GLY A 157 -15.34 -13.72 5.57
C GLY A 157 -14.17 -14.22 6.43
N ILE A 158 -12.96 -14.08 5.90
CA ILE A 158 -11.75 -14.44 6.61
C ILE A 158 -11.16 -13.17 7.23
N TYR A 159 -10.79 -13.25 8.50
CA TYR A 159 -10.30 -12.14 9.30
C TYR A 159 -9.03 -12.49 10.05
N ALA A 160 -8.19 -11.50 10.23
CA ALA A 160 -7.16 -11.51 11.25
C ALA A 160 -7.73 -10.80 12.47
N PHE A 161 -7.78 -11.50 13.62
CA PHE A 161 -8.39 -10.99 14.84
C PHE A 161 -7.73 -11.60 16.07
N CYS A 162 -7.93 -10.96 17.22
CA CYS A 162 -7.53 -11.51 18.52
C CYS A 162 -8.78 -11.73 19.38
N PHE A 163 -8.77 -12.79 20.15
CA PHE A 163 -9.80 -13.16 21.13
C PHE A 163 -9.15 -13.81 22.34
N GLU A 164 -9.48 -13.34 23.54
CA GLU A 164 -8.92 -13.82 24.82
C GLU A 164 -7.38 -13.87 24.86
N GLY A 165 -6.71 -12.89 24.22
CA GLY A 165 -5.26 -12.79 24.21
C GLY A 165 -4.56 -13.63 23.13
N GLU A 166 -5.28 -14.45 22.39
CA GLU A 166 -4.78 -15.26 21.29
C GLU A 166 -5.18 -14.67 19.94
N CYS A 167 -4.32 -14.78 18.93
CA CYS A 167 -4.55 -14.20 17.61
C CYS A 167 -4.68 -15.26 16.53
N TYR A 168 -5.62 -15.02 15.63
CA TYR A 168 -6.09 -15.99 14.67
C TYR A 168 -6.25 -15.38 13.28
N VAL A 169 -6.07 -16.22 12.27
CA VAL A 169 -6.64 -16.01 10.93
C VAL A 169 -7.67 -17.12 10.73
N LYS A 170 -8.95 -16.77 10.74
CA LYS A 170 -10.05 -17.72 10.64
C LYS A 170 -11.21 -17.13 9.84
N ARG A 171 -12.11 -18.00 9.41
CA ARG A 171 -13.39 -17.60 8.83
C ARG A 171 -14.35 -17.25 9.95
N LEU A 172 -14.90 -16.05 9.91
CA LEU A 172 -15.96 -15.61 10.82
C LEU A 172 -17.30 -15.65 10.09
N GLN A 173 -18.30 -16.21 10.73
CA GLN A 173 -19.67 -16.26 10.24
C GLN A 173 -20.64 -15.85 11.33
N LYS A 174 -21.56 -14.93 11.03
CA LYS A 174 -22.57 -14.51 11.99
C LYS A 174 -23.80 -15.42 11.92
N ILE A 175 -24.13 -16.06 13.04
CA ILE A 175 -25.33 -16.90 13.18
C ILE A 175 -26.14 -16.36 14.36
N GLY A 176 -27.23 -15.67 14.04
CA GLY A 176 -28.04 -15.00 15.05
C GLY A 176 -27.28 -13.92 15.79
N SER A 177 -27.12 -14.08 17.12
CA SER A 177 -26.41 -13.11 17.99
C SER A 177 -24.94 -13.45 18.24
N LYS A 178 -24.44 -14.58 17.72
CA LYS A 178 -23.07 -15.05 17.93
C LYS A 178 -22.25 -15.04 16.64
N ILE A 179 -20.93 -15.05 16.78
CA ILE A 179 -19.98 -15.24 15.70
C ILE A 179 -19.38 -16.64 15.82
N VAL A 180 -19.54 -17.44 14.76
CA VAL A 180 -18.91 -18.75 14.66
C VAL A 180 -17.54 -18.58 14.02
N VAL A 181 -16.53 -19.16 14.65
CA VAL A 181 -15.15 -19.18 14.18
C VAL A 181 -14.87 -20.54 13.54
N LEU A 182 -14.57 -20.50 12.26
CA LEU A 182 -14.40 -21.68 11.42
C LEU A 182 -12.96 -21.78 10.93
N SER A 183 -12.42 -23.00 10.98
CA SER A 183 -11.23 -23.39 10.25
C SER A 183 -11.68 -24.06 8.95
N ASP A 184 -11.07 -23.67 7.81
CA ASP A 184 -11.37 -24.31 6.53
C ASP A 184 -10.78 -25.73 6.46
N ASN A 185 -9.81 -26.05 7.32
CA ASN A 185 -9.29 -27.40 7.50
C ASN A 185 -10.17 -28.19 8.49
N SER A 186 -10.78 -29.26 7.99
CA SER A 186 -11.71 -30.12 8.75
C SER A 186 -11.08 -30.82 9.97
N ASN A 187 -9.75 -30.84 10.09
CA ASN A 187 -9.08 -31.36 11.27
C ASN A 187 -9.21 -30.48 12.51
N TYR A 188 -9.68 -29.23 12.33
CA TYR A 188 -9.86 -28.27 13.40
C TYR A 188 -11.34 -28.07 13.71
N GLN A 189 -11.67 -28.09 14.99
CA GLN A 189 -13.04 -27.86 15.43
C GLN A 189 -13.43 -26.37 15.32
N SER A 190 -14.67 -26.13 14.91
CA SER A 190 -15.28 -24.80 14.99
C SER A 190 -15.70 -24.49 16.43
N TRP A 191 -15.70 -23.20 16.76
CA TRP A 191 -16.17 -22.69 18.04
C TRP A 191 -16.94 -21.39 17.85
N SER A 192 -17.56 -20.86 18.88
CA SER A 192 -18.35 -19.63 18.78
C SER A 192 -17.99 -18.63 19.84
N ILE A 193 -18.09 -17.36 19.47
CA ILE A 193 -18.01 -16.20 20.34
C ILE A 193 -19.46 -15.78 20.59
N GLU A 194 -19.92 -16.00 21.83
CA GLU A 194 -21.28 -15.66 22.24
C GLU A 194 -21.42 -14.13 22.39
N LYS A 195 -22.66 -13.66 22.45
CA LYS A 195 -22.97 -12.23 22.45
C LYS A 195 -22.29 -11.45 23.58
N ASP A 196 -22.21 -12.06 24.76
CA ASP A 196 -21.60 -11.46 25.95
C ASP A 196 -20.07 -11.41 25.92
N ALA A 197 -19.45 -12.18 25.02
CA ALA A 197 -17.99 -12.19 24.79
C ALA A 197 -17.55 -11.40 23.56
N LEU A 198 -18.48 -10.78 22.82
CA LEU A 198 -18.13 -10.03 21.59
C LEU A 198 -17.22 -8.83 21.87
N ASP A 199 -17.28 -8.25 23.05
CA ASP A 199 -16.42 -7.14 23.45
C ASP A 199 -14.93 -7.53 23.58
N MET A 200 -14.64 -8.85 23.67
CA MET A 200 -13.27 -9.39 23.67
C MET A 200 -12.75 -9.74 22.28
N LEU A 201 -13.58 -9.57 21.25
CA LEU A 201 -13.19 -9.79 19.85
C LEU A 201 -12.59 -8.52 19.26
N TYR A 202 -11.30 -8.55 18.98
CA TYR A 202 -10.57 -7.44 18.33
C TYR A 202 -10.23 -7.82 16.90
N ILE A 203 -11.05 -7.37 15.94
CA ILE A 203 -10.75 -7.54 14.52
C ILE A 203 -9.67 -6.53 14.11
N GLN A 204 -8.57 -7.02 13.59
CA GLN A 204 -7.45 -6.20 13.14
C GLN A 204 -7.55 -5.86 11.65
N SER A 205 -7.99 -6.82 10.85
CA SER A 205 -8.14 -6.65 9.41
C SER A 205 -9.01 -7.75 8.79
N LYS A 206 -9.55 -7.47 7.61
CA LYS A 206 -10.20 -8.49 6.78
C LYS A 206 -9.21 -9.01 5.73
N VAL A 207 -9.11 -10.32 5.59
CA VAL A 207 -8.34 -10.93 4.51
C VAL A 207 -9.10 -10.75 3.20
N ILE A 208 -8.47 -10.10 2.23
CA ILE A 208 -9.09 -9.78 0.94
C ILE A 208 -8.78 -10.86 -0.08
N SER A 209 -7.53 -11.33 -0.08
CA SER A 209 -7.05 -12.36 -0.97
C SER A 209 -5.81 -13.03 -0.39
N SER A 210 -5.46 -14.19 -0.93
CA SER A 210 -4.18 -14.84 -0.67
C SER A 210 -3.50 -15.17 -1.99
N VAL A 211 -2.17 -15.11 -1.97
CA VAL A 211 -1.33 -15.49 -3.10
C VAL A 211 -0.35 -16.58 -2.64
N PRO A 212 -0.30 -17.73 -3.31
CA PRO A 212 0.65 -18.77 -2.97
C PRO A 212 2.10 -18.27 -3.07
N PHE A 213 2.88 -18.51 -2.01
CA PHE A 213 4.29 -18.17 -1.98
C PHE A 213 5.11 -19.41 -1.64
N ASN A 214 5.35 -20.23 -2.68
CA ASN A 214 6.07 -21.49 -2.56
C ASN A 214 7.50 -21.35 -3.07
N ILE A 215 8.48 -21.73 -2.25
CA ILE A 215 9.87 -21.86 -2.66
C ILE A 215 10.15 -23.33 -2.97
N ASN A 216 10.24 -23.65 -4.24
CA ASN A 216 10.69 -24.98 -4.67
C ASN A 216 12.22 -24.99 -4.72
N ARG A 217 12.84 -25.91 -4.00
CA ARG A 217 14.30 -26.12 -4.05
C ARG A 217 14.60 -27.28 -5.00
N PHE A 218 15.39 -26.96 -6.02
CA PHE A 218 15.89 -27.96 -6.99
C PHE A 218 17.40 -28.09 -6.71
N GLY A 219 17.78 -29.04 -5.89
CA GLY A 219 19.20 -29.25 -5.56
C GLY A 219 19.43 -30.62 -4.99
#